data_e5ee7e8b6271432efd75a0c67aa49900
#
_entry.id   e5ee7e8b6271432efd75a0c67aa49900
#
_cell.length_a   1.000
_cell.length_b   1.000
_cell.length_c   1.000
_cell.angle_alpha   90.00
_cell.angle_beta   90.00
_cell.angle_gamma   90.00
#
_symmetry.space_group_name_H-M   'P 1'
#
loop_
_entity.id
_entity.type
_entity.pdbx_description
1 polymer ?
#
loop_
_entity_poly.entity_id
_entity_poly.type
_entity_poly.pdbx_seq_one_letter_code
_entity_poly.pdbx_strand_id
1 'polypeptide(L)'
;GSPWLRVLPRRAPAAPALNPAGGAVKGGGPGAGGAPSQAVVVEATPESLDSVYKKIFLRLIPFLMVLWILAWLDRVNIGFVKLTMLDDLKWSEAVYGLGAGIFFLGYFFFEVPSNLLLQKIGAKKTIMRITIGWGITSIVMMFVKTPEMFYFLRFLLGVFEAGFYPGIILYLTYWFPNDRRAKAFGMF
;
A
#
# COMPACT_ATOMS: atom_id res chain seq x y z
N GLY A 1 -21.27 10.56 -2.83
CA GLY A 1 -20.06 11.16 -3.35
C GLY A 1 -19.15 11.55 -2.20
N SER A 2 -18.09 10.78 -1.97
CA SER A 2 -17.14 11.03 -0.88
C SER A 2 -16.33 12.29 -1.15
N PRO A 3 -16.19 13.22 -0.18
CA PRO A 3 -15.45 14.48 -0.35
C PRO A 3 -13.95 14.31 -0.60
N TRP A 4 -13.41 13.10 -0.46
CA TRP A 4 -11.97 12.79 -0.48
C TRP A 4 -11.37 12.59 -1.88
N LEU A 5 -12.17 12.52 -2.93
CA LEU A 5 -11.71 12.31 -4.31
C LEU A 5 -11.18 13.57 -5.02
N ARG A 6 -11.20 14.72 -4.36
CA ARG A 6 -10.78 16.01 -4.97
C ARG A 6 -9.36 16.47 -4.57
N VAL A 7 -8.60 15.68 -3.83
CA VAL A 7 -7.26 16.07 -3.33
C VAL A 7 -6.13 15.31 -4.05
N LEU A 8 -6.38 14.72 -5.20
CA LEU A 8 -5.28 14.25 -6.03
C LEU A 8 -4.76 15.43 -6.85
N PRO A 9 -3.46 15.78 -6.76
CA PRO A 9 -2.89 16.77 -7.65
C PRO A 9 -3.06 16.26 -9.09
N ARG A 10 -3.85 16.99 -9.89
CA ARG A 10 -3.78 16.87 -11.35
C ARG A 10 -2.33 17.10 -11.74
N ARG A 11 -1.81 16.32 -12.67
CA ARG A 11 -0.49 16.48 -13.28
C ARG A 11 -0.14 17.97 -13.35
N ALA A 12 1.03 18.34 -12.83
CA ALA A 12 1.55 19.69 -12.98
C ALA A 12 1.50 20.08 -14.47
N PRO A 13 0.98 21.27 -14.80
CA PRO A 13 1.09 21.77 -16.16
C PRO A 13 2.57 21.89 -16.50
N ALA A 14 2.93 21.45 -17.71
CA ALA A 14 4.27 21.60 -18.23
C ALA A 14 4.71 23.07 -18.08
N ALA A 15 5.92 23.28 -17.58
CA ALA A 15 6.50 24.61 -17.47
C ALA A 15 6.42 25.34 -18.83
N PRO A 16 6.00 26.60 -18.87
CA PRO A 16 6.01 27.35 -20.12
C PRO A 16 7.42 27.48 -20.61
N ALA A 17 7.63 27.13 -21.89
CA ALA A 17 8.91 27.32 -22.58
C ALA A 17 9.29 28.79 -22.49
N LEU A 18 10.47 29.08 -21.95
CA LEU A 18 11.07 30.40 -22.00
C LEU A 18 11.35 30.78 -23.47
N ASN A 19 10.64 31.79 -23.95
CA ASN A 19 10.88 32.35 -25.28
C ASN A 19 12.01 33.39 -25.17
N PRO A 20 13.19 33.20 -25.81
CA PRO A 20 14.31 34.13 -25.74
C PRO A 20 14.26 35.21 -26.83
N ALA A 21 13.12 35.88 -27.00
CA ALA A 21 13.10 37.02 -27.91
C ALA A 21 12.19 38.11 -27.32
N GLY A 22 12.81 39.14 -26.78
CA GLY A 22 12.20 40.38 -26.39
C GLY A 22 11.61 41.09 -27.60
N GLY A 23 10.33 41.41 -27.57
CA GLY A 23 9.64 42.23 -28.51
C GLY A 23 8.49 42.94 -27.82
N ALA A 24 8.66 44.20 -27.52
CA ALA A 24 7.62 45.09 -27.03
C ALA A 24 6.57 45.34 -28.13
N VAL A 25 5.31 45.10 -27.89
CA VAL A 25 4.20 45.61 -28.73
C VAL A 25 3.30 46.50 -27.87
N LYS A 26 3.26 47.76 -28.28
CA LYS A 26 2.37 48.83 -27.82
C LYS A 26 0.97 48.66 -28.41
N GLY A 27 -0.02 48.95 -27.62
CA GLY A 27 -1.22 49.71 -28.06
C GLY A 27 -2.49 48.93 -28.26
N GLY A 28 -3.53 49.37 -27.60
CA GLY A 28 -4.92 49.17 -28.03
C GLY A 28 -5.95 49.06 -26.90
N GLY A 29 -6.58 50.13 -26.56
CA GLY A 29 -7.99 50.43 -26.25
C GLY A 29 -8.78 49.67 -25.15
N PRO A 30 -9.68 50.37 -24.47
CA PRO A 30 -10.41 49.82 -23.33
C PRO A 30 -11.68 49.07 -23.76
N GLY A 31 -11.76 47.77 -23.41
CA GLY A 31 -12.98 46.97 -23.52
C GLY A 31 -13.39 46.49 -22.16
N ALA A 32 -14.57 46.93 -21.70
CA ALA A 32 -15.22 46.50 -20.50
C ALA A 32 -15.56 45.00 -20.58
N GLY A 33 -15.25 44.25 -19.55
CA GLY A 33 -15.75 42.88 -19.46
C GLY A 33 -15.00 42.05 -18.39
N GLY A 34 -15.64 41.86 -17.26
CA GLY A 34 -15.47 40.74 -16.38
C GLY A 34 -14.05 40.50 -15.88
N ALA A 35 -13.76 40.94 -14.65
CA ALA A 35 -12.56 40.51 -13.95
C ALA A 35 -12.55 38.98 -13.98
N PRO A 36 -11.43 38.33 -14.42
CA PRO A 36 -11.27 36.88 -14.23
C PRO A 36 -11.37 36.62 -12.74
N SER A 37 -12.33 35.74 -12.37
CA SER A 37 -12.38 35.19 -11.02
C SER A 37 -10.97 34.70 -10.66
N GLN A 38 -10.28 35.50 -9.85
CA GLN A 38 -9.00 35.07 -9.29
C GLN A 38 -9.30 33.81 -8.51
N ALA A 39 -8.96 32.66 -9.09
CA ALA A 39 -8.91 31.43 -8.34
C ALA A 39 -8.00 31.72 -7.15
N VAL A 40 -8.59 31.80 -5.95
CA VAL A 40 -7.85 31.98 -4.70
C VAL A 40 -6.95 30.76 -4.61
N VAL A 41 -5.71 30.92 -5.05
CA VAL A 41 -4.65 29.95 -4.78
C VAL A 41 -4.39 30.10 -3.29
N VAL A 42 -5.07 29.25 -2.50
CA VAL A 42 -4.75 29.12 -1.08
C VAL A 42 -3.36 28.51 -1.03
N GLU A 43 -2.35 29.36 -0.93
CA GLU A 43 -0.99 28.91 -0.64
C GLU A 43 -1.04 28.26 0.73
N ALA A 44 -0.89 26.92 0.74
CA ALA A 44 -0.83 26.17 1.98
C ALA A 44 0.39 26.64 2.79
N THR A 45 0.16 27.29 3.92
CA THR A 45 1.24 27.70 4.81
C THR A 45 2.00 26.48 5.32
N PRO A 46 3.31 26.56 5.57
CA PRO A 46 4.10 25.45 6.13
C PRO A 46 3.46 24.80 7.35
N GLU A 47 2.86 25.57 8.24
CA GLU A 47 2.15 25.08 9.43
C GLU A 47 0.90 24.26 9.07
N SER A 48 0.14 24.68 8.04
CA SER A 48 -1.04 23.93 7.58
C SER A 48 -0.64 22.59 6.98
N LEU A 49 0.43 22.55 6.23
CA LEU A 49 0.99 21.31 5.67
C LEU A 49 1.47 20.36 6.77
N ASP A 50 2.17 20.86 7.78
CA ASP A 50 2.63 20.05 8.91
C ASP A 50 1.48 19.42 9.68
N SER A 51 0.41 20.16 9.90
CA SER A 51 -0.79 19.64 10.57
C SER A 51 -1.47 18.52 9.76
N VAL A 52 -1.51 18.65 8.43
CA VAL A 52 -2.06 17.64 7.52
C VAL A 52 -1.20 16.38 7.55
N TYR A 53 0.13 16.52 7.42
CA TYR A 53 1.04 15.37 7.48
C TYR A 53 0.97 14.65 8.83
N LYS A 54 0.86 15.38 9.94
CA LYS A 54 0.68 14.79 11.27
C LYS A 54 -0.62 13.99 11.37
N LYS A 55 -1.71 14.48 10.81
CA LYS A 55 -3.00 13.74 10.77
C LYS A 55 -2.91 12.47 9.92
N ILE A 56 -2.27 12.54 8.75
CA ILE A 56 -2.04 11.38 7.89
C ILE A 56 -1.19 10.35 8.64
N PHE A 57 -0.09 10.80 9.23
CA PHE A 57 0.82 9.95 9.97
C PHE A 57 0.11 9.21 11.10
N LEU A 58 -0.62 9.93 11.98
CA LEU A 58 -1.30 9.35 13.13
C LEU A 58 -2.46 8.41 12.78
N ARG A 59 -3.04 8.52 11.58
CA ARG A 59 -4.12 7.64 11.13
C ARG A 59 -3.63 6.46 10.31
N LEU A 60 -2.64 6.69 9.46
CA LEU A 60 -2.18 5.69 8.49
C LEU A 60 -1.15 4.75 9.11
N ILE A 61 -0.14 5.30 9.79
CA ILE A 61 0.97 4.49 10.32
C ILE A 61 0.51 3.45 11.36
N PRO A 62 -0.28 3.80 12.40
CA PRO A 62 -0.73 2.80 13.36
C PRO A 62 -1.56 1.68 12.72
N PHE A 63 -2.41 2.01 11.75
CA PHE A 63 -3.21 1.02 11.03
C PHE A 63 -2.31 0.05 10.24
N LEU A 64 -1.34 0.58 9.49
CA LEU A 64 -0.40 -0.26 8.73
C LEU A 64 0.51 -1.08 9.65
N MET A 65 0.92 -0.53 10.78
CA MET A 65 1.69 -1.24 11.82
C MET A 65 0.92 -2.44 12.38
N VAL A 66 -0.35 -2.24 12.71
CA VAL A 66 -1.20 -3.35 13.19
C VAL A 66 -1.30 -4.45 12.14
N LEU A 67 -1.55 -4.10 10.87
CA LEU A 67 -1.60 -5.08 9.79
C LEU A 67 -0.26 -5.82 9.63
N TRP A 68 0.86 -5.11 9.74
CA TRP A 68 2.19 -5.70 9.64
C TRP A 68 2.49 -6.65 10.80
N ILE A 69 2.14 -6.27 12.04
CA ILE A 69 2.28 -7.12 13.22
C ILE A 69 1.42 -8.38 13.08
N LEU A 70 0.17 -8.24 12.61
CA LEU A 70 -0.72 -9.38 12.38
C LEU A 70 -0.15 -10.34 11.33
N ALA A 71 0.42 -9.82 10.23
CA ALA A 71 1.07 -10.64 9.22
C ALA A 71 2.28 -11.38 9.78
N TRP A 72 3.04 -10.72 10.64
CA TRP A 72 4.18 -11.35 11.32
C TRP A 72 3.74 -12.44 12.29
N LEU A 73 2.70 -12.19 13.09
CA LEU A 73 2.11 -13.17 14.00
C LEU A 73 1.58 -14.40 13.25
N ASP A 74 0.94 -14.22 12.10
CA ASP A 74 0.45 -15.33 11.28
C ASP A 74 1.61 -16.23 10.80
N ARG A 75 2.73 -15.64 10.37
CA ARG A 75 3.93 -16.38 9.98
C ARG A 75 4.54 -17.19 11.13
N VAL A 76 4.58 -16.60 12.32
CA VAL A 76 5.18 -17.25 13.50
C VAL A 76 4.25 -18.27 14.11
N ASN A 77 2.94 -18.02 14.06
CA ASN A 77 1.91 -18.86 14.67
C ASN A 77 1.96 -20.31 14.19
N ILE A 78 2.27 -20.56 12.91
CA ILE A 78 2.42 -21.90 12.37
C ILE A 78 3.51 -22.70 13.09
N GLY A 79 4.56 -22.02 13.57
CA GLY A 79 5.64 -22.65 14.36
C GLY A 79 5.16 -23.10 15.75
N PHE A 80 4.31 -22.30 16.39
CA PHE A 80 3.75 -22.67 17.71
C PHE A 80 2.73 -23.81 17.61
N VAL A 81 1.94 -23.82 16.55
CA VAL A 81 0.90 -24.85 16.32
C VAL A 81 1.53 -26.17 15.82
N LYS A 82 2.79 -26.16 15.38
CA LYS A 82 3.47 -27.32 14.80
C LYS A 82 3.26 -28.61 15.61
N LEU A 83 3.64 -28.59 16.88
CA LEU A 83 3.61 -29.80 17.72
C LEU A 83 2.21 -30.35 17.86
N THR A 84 1.25 -29.50 18.21
CA THR A 84 -0.16 -29.88 18.36
C THR A 84 -0.73 -30.41 17.05
N MET A 85 -0.43 -29.75 15.93
CA MET A 85 -0.93 -30.13 14.61
C MET A 85 -0.35 -31.47 14.15
N LEU A 86 0.94 -31.74 14.40
CA LEU A 86 1.57 -33.03 14.09
C LEU A 86 0.96 -34.17 14.89
N ASP A 87 0.68 -33.94 16.19
CA ASP A 87 0.09 -34.95 17.05
C ASP A 87 -1.37 -35.22 16.73
N ASP A 88 -2.18 -34.20 16.54
CA ASP A 88 -3.62 -34.31 16.27
C ASP A 88 -3.92 -34.92 14.88
N LEU A 89 -3.17 -34.49 13.88
CA LEU A 89 -3.39 -34.92 12.50
C LEU A 89 -2.51 -36.13 12.09
N LYS A 90 -1.64 -36.60 13.01
CA LYS A 90 -0.70 -37.72 12.77
C LYS A 90 0.19 -37.48 11.54
N TRP A 91 0.62 -36.26 11.35
CA TRP A 91 1.51 -35.88 10.23
C TRP A 91 2.97 -36.00 10.62
N SER A 92 3.81 -36.23 9.60
CA SER A 92 5.26 -36.22 9.77
C SER A 92 5.81 -34.79 9.74
N GLU A 93 7.00 -34.60 10.30
CA GLU A 93 7.72 -33.33 10.20
C GLU A 93 8.01 -32.90 8.75
N ALA A 94 8.16 -33.88 7.84
CA ALA A 94 8.35 -33.62 6.41
C ALA A 94 7.13 -32.93 5.80
N VAL A 95 5.91 -33.33 6.16
CA VAL A 95 4.66 -32.68 5.71
C VAL A 95 4.61 -31.23 6.17
N TYR A 96 4.92 -30.99 7.44
CA TYR A 96 4.97 -29.64 7.96
C TYR A 96 6.05 -28.79 7.27
N GLY A 97 7.28 -29.31 7.15
CA GLY A 97 8.40 -28.62 6.53
C GLY A 97 8.12 -28.25 5.06
N LEU A 98 7.51 -29.17 4.30
CA LEU A 98 7.10 -28.90 2.92
C LEU A 98 6.04 -27.80 2.86
N GLY A 99 5.01 -27.85 3.70
CA GLY A 99 3.97 -26.82 3.77
C GLY A 99 4.52 -25.45 4.18
N ALA A 100 5.47 -25.40 5.09
CA ALA A 100 6.18 -24.18 5.44
C ALA A 100 6.97 -23.61 4.25
N GLY A 101 7.65 -24.48 3.48
CA GLY A 101 8.39 -24.10 2.28
C GLY A 101 7.50 -23.61 1.13
N ILE A 102 6.37 -24.26 0.90
CA ILE A 102 5.40 -23.91 -0.17
C ILE A 102 4.85 -22.48 0.02
N PHE A 103 4.69 -22.01 1.24
CA PHE A 103 4.33 -20.61 1.51
C PHE A 103 5.33 -19.64 0.83
N PHE A 104 6.61 -19.87 1.00
CA PHE A 104 7.65 -19.01 0.42
C PHE A 104 7.69 -19.09 -1.12
N LEU A 105 7.34 -20.23 -1.71
CA LEU A 105 7.20 -20.32 -3.16
C LEU A 105 6.06 -19.42 -3.65
N GLY A 106 4.88 -19.49 -3.02
CA GLY A 106 3.76 -18.59 -3.34
C GLY A 106 4.15 -17.11 -3.17
N TYR A 107 4.81 -16.78 -2.06
CA TYR A 107 5.28 -15.43 -1.79
C TYR A 107 6.24 -14.94 -2.87
N PHE A 108 7.29 -15.71 -3.19
CA PHE A 108 8.33 -15.34 -4.16
C PHE A 108 7.78 -15.11 -5.57
N PHE A 109 6.98 -16.06 -6.09
CA PHE A 109 6.46 -15.94 -7.44
C PHE A 109 5.44 -14.81 -7.61
N PHE A 110 4.71 -14.48 -6.57
CA PHE A 110 3.64 -13.47 -6.63
C PHE A 110 4.03 -12.10 -6.09
N GLU A 111 5.21 -11.90 -5.57
CA GLU A 111 5.68 -10.61 -5.09
C GLU A 111 5.74 -9.57 -6.22
N VAL A 112 6.38 -9.88 -7.34
CA VAL A 112 6.49 -8.98 -8.49
C VAL A 112 5.12 -8.74 -9.14
N PRO A 113 4.31 -9.76 -9.50
CA PRO A 113 2.96 -9.55 -10.02
C PRO A 113 2.07 -8.72 -9.11
N SER A 114 2.15 -8.92 -7.79
CA SER A 114 1.37 -8.15 -6.81
C SER A 114 1.76 -6.66 -6.81
N ASN A 115 3.06 -6.35 -6.92
CA ASN A 115 3.55 -4.98 -7.00
C ASN A 115 3.17 -4.30 -8.32
N LEU A 116 3.22 -5.01 -9.44
CA LEU A 116 2.74 -4.50 -10.73
C LEU A 116 1.23 -4.22 -10.69
N LEU A 117 0.47 -5.09 -10.04
CA LEU A 117 -0.96 -4.87 -9.84
C LEU A 117 -1.23 -3.65 -8.97
N LEU A 118 -0.44 -3.43 -7.93
CA LEU A 118 -0.54 -2.25 -7.08
C LEU A 118 -0.38 -0.95 -7.87
N GLN A 119 0.56 -0.90 -8.82
CA GLN A 119 0.75 0.25 -9.70
C GLN A 119 -0.44 0.48 -10.64
N LYS A 120 -1.09 -0.60 -11.12
CA LYS A 120 -2.23 -0.52 -12.06
C LYS A 120 -3.55 -0.14 -11.39
N ILE A 121 -3.91 -0.81 -10.29
CA ILE A 121 -5.23 -0.65 -9.65
C ILE A 121 -5.22 0.26 -8.41
N GLY A 122 -4.02 0.67 -7.99
CA GLY A 122 -3.80 1.55 -6.84
C GLY A 122 -3.68 0.82 -5.50
N ALA A 123 -2.97 1.46 -4.59
CA ALA A 123 -2.59 0.88 -3.31
C ALA A 123 -3.79 0.46 -2.43
N LYS A 124 -4.83 1.31 -2.34
CA LYS A 124 -6.00 1.01 -1.50
C LYS A 124 -6.67 -0.29 -1.87
N LYS A 125 -6.93 -0.51 -3.18
CA LYS A 125 -7.59 -1.73 -3.66
C LYS A 125 -6.69 -2.95 -3.49
N THR A 126 -5.40 -2.79 -3.74
CA THR A 126 -4.43 -3.88 -3.60
C THR A 126 -4.26 -4.32 -2.15
N ILE A 127 -4.06 -3.39 -1.21
CA ILE A 127 -3.94 -3.70 0.22
C ILE A 127 -5.24 -4.35 0.74
N MET A 128 -6.40 -3.83 0.34
CA MET A 128 -7.68 -4.43 0.72
C MET A 128 -7.82 -5.87 0.20
N ARG A 129 -7.46 -6.13 -1.06
CA ARG A 129 -7.45 -7.49 -1.64
C ARG A 129 -6.52 -8.42 -0.86
N ILE A 130 -5.30 -7.95 -0.58
CA ILE A 130 -4.30 -8.71 0.20
C ILE A 130 -4.88 -9.05 1.57
N THR A 131 -5.36 -8.07 2.31
CA THR A 131 -5.86 -8.26 3.68
C THR A 131 -7.07 -9.18 3.73
N ILE A 132 -8.03 -9.03 2.80
CA ILE A 132 -9.22 -9.90 2.75
C ILE A 132 -8.83 -11.32 2.34
N GLY A 133 -8.04 -11.49 1.28
CA GLY A 133 -7.63 -12.82 0.81
C GLY A 133 -6.79 -13.55 1.84
N TRP A 134 -5.82 -12.88 2.46
CA TRP A 134 -5.03 -13.41 3.55
C TRP A 134 -5.91 -13.79 4.77
N GLY A 135 -6.80 -12.89 5.23
CA GLY A 135 -7.68 -13.16 6.36
C GLY A 135 -8.61 -14.36 6.13
N ILE A 136 -9.23 -14.48 4.95
CA ILE A 136 -10.06 -15.63 4.59
C ILE A 136 -9.24 -16.91 4.58
N THR A 137 -8.05 -16.89 3.98
CA THR A 137 -7.18 -18.08 3.89
C THR A 137 -6.72 -18.52 5.29
N SER A 138 -6.38 -17.57 6.18
CA SER A 138 -6.04 -17.87 7.57
C SER A 138 -7.20 -18.49 8.36
N ILE A 139 -8.43 -18.02 8.14
CA ILE A 139 -9.63 -18.62 8.75
C ILE A 139 -9.83 -20.05 8.23
N VAL A 140 -9.74 -20.27 6.92
CA VAL A 140 -9.91 -21.59 6.32
C VAL A 140 -8.82 -22.58 6.80
N MET A 141 -7.62 -22.06 7.13
CA MET A 141 -6.53 -22.88 7.69
C MET A 141 -6.93 -23.58 8.99
N MET A 142 -7.86 -23.04 9.78
CA MET A 142 -8.39 -23.71 10.99
C MET A 142 -9.11 -25.03 10.71
N PHE A 143 -9.59 -25.23 9.48
CA PHE A 143 -10.35 -26.41 9.07
C PHE A 143 -9.50 -27.43 8.31
N VAL A 144 -8.19 -27.26 8.29
CA VAL A 144 -7.26 -28.17 7.64
C VAL A 144 -7.30 -29.54 8.28
N LYS A 145 -7.48 -30.59 7.44
CA LYS A 145 -7.49 -32.00 7.85
C LYS A 145 -6.55 -32.88 7.02
N THR A 146 -6.17 -32.45 5.82
CA THR A 146 -5.31 -33.21 4.91
C THR A 146 -4.04 -32.43 4.54
N PRO A 147 -2.91 -33.13 4.27
CA PRO A 147 -1.69 -32.49 3.84
C PRO A 147 -1.85 -31.66 2.56
N GLU A 148 -2.65 -32.15 1.60
CA GLU A 148 -2.88 -31.45 0.32
C GLU A 148 -3.61 -30.12 0.55
N MET A 149 -4.62 -30.12 1.40
CA MET A 149 -5.33 -28.90 1.79
C MET A 149 -4.38 -27.92 2.51
N PHE A 150 -3.52 -28.44 3.37
CA PHE A 150 -2.50 -27.63 4.05
C PHE A 150 -1.54 -26.99 3.05
N TYR A 151 -0.99 -27.74 2.10
CA TYR A 151 -0.08 -27.23 1.08
C TYR A 151 -0.74 -26.16 0.20
N PHE A 152 -1.97 -26.43 -0.25
CA PHE A 152 -2.71 -25.47 -1.06
C PHE A 152 -2.97 -24.16 -0.30
N LEU A 153 -3.41 -24.23 0.94
CA LEU A 153 -3.67 -23.02 1.74
C LEU A 153 -2.40 -22.27 2.10
N ARG A 154 -1.30 -22.97 2.37
CA ARG A 154 0.01 -22.35 2.60
C ARG A 154 0.53 -21.63 1.34
N PHE A 155 0.36 -22.23 0.18
CA PHE A 155 0.68 -21.56 -1.09
C PHE A 155 -0.18 -20.32 -1.29
N LEU A 156 -1.50 -20.45 -1.12
CA LEU A 156 -2.45 -19.36 -1.32
C LEU A 156 -2.21 -18.20 -0.33
N LEU A 157 -1.85 -18.53 0.92
CA LEU A 157 -1.46 -17.55 1.92
C LEU A 157 -0.23 -16.75 1.47
N GLY A 158 0.79 -17.44 0.96
CA GLY A 158 1.97 -16.81 0.36
C GLY A 158 1.62 -15.88 -0.80
N VAL A 159 0.72 -16.30 -1.69
CA VAL A 159 0.23 -15.50 -2.84
C VAL A 159 -0.47 -14.21 -2.36
N PHE A 160 -1.35 -14.30 -1.37
CA PHE A 160 -2.06 -13.12 -0.86
C PHE A 160 -1.15 -12.20 -0.06
N GLU A 161 -0.22 -12.73 0.71
CA GLU A 161 0.72 -11.93 1.51
C GLU A 161 1.83 -11.29 0.65
N ALA A 162 2.08 -11.86 -0.53
CA ALA A 162 3.07 -11.34 -1.47
C ALA A 162 2.78 -9.89 -1.86
N GLY A 163 3.81 -9.07 -1.83
CA GLY A 163 3.70 -7.64 -2.16
C GLY A 163 3.10 -6.77 -1.06
N PHE A 164 2.77 -7.30 0.12
CA PHE A 164 2.23 -6.51 1.22
C PHE A 164 3.25 -5.49 1.73
N TYR A 165 4.44 -5.94 2.11
CA TYR A 165 5.49 -5.06 2.62
C TYR A 165 5.98 -4.04 1.58
N PRO A 166 6.43 -4.43 0.38
CA PRO A 166 6.81 -3.45 -0.65
C PRO A 166 5.63 -2.58 -1.09
N GLY A 167 4.40 -3.10 -1.01
CA GLY A 167 3.19 -2.34 -1.25
C GLY A 167 2.97 -1.22 -0.23
N ILE A 168 3.22 -1.47 1.05
CA ILE A 168 3.19 -0.43 2.10
C ILE A 168 4.25 0.64 1.82
N ILE A 169 5.48 0.23 1.54
CA ILE A 169 6.57 1.16 1.22
C ILE A 169 6.19 2.06 0.04
N LEU A 170 5.72 1.48 -1.06
CA LEU A 170 5.27 2.25 -2.22
C LEU A 170 4.08 3.16 -1.87
N TYR A 171 3.12 2.68 -1.07
CA TYR A 171 1.97 3.48 -0.65
C TYR A 171 2.39 4.71 0.18
N LEU A 172 3.33 4.53 1.09
CA LEU A 172 3.86 5.64 1.88
C LEU A 172 4.58 6.68 1.02
N THR A 173 5.21 6.27 -0.11
CA THR A 173 5.82 7.24 -1.03
C THR A 173 4.83 8.19 -1.70
N TYR A 174 3.56 7.80 -1.82
CA TYR A 174 2.52 8.68 -2.36
C TYR A 174 2.03 9.73 -1.37
N TRP A 175 2.19 9.48 -0.06
CA TRP A 175 1.71 10.36 1.00
C TRP A 175 2.80 11.24 1.59
N PHE A 176 4.05 10.78 1.59
CA PHE A 176 5.15 11.47 2.22
C PHE A 176 6.21 11.91 1.19
N PRO A 177 6.57 13.21 1.16
CA PRO A 177 7.69 13.70 0.37
C PRO A 177 9.02 13.15 0.90
N ASN A 178 10.08 13.23 0.10
CA ASN A 178 11.38 12.58 0.36
C ASN A 178 11.99 12.94 1.72
N ASP A 179 11.85 14.19 2.14
CA ASP A 179 12.37 14.72 3.42
C ASP A 179 11.68 14.10 4.65
N ARG A 180 10.46 13.60 4.50
CA ARG A 180 9.64 13.03 5.60
C ARG A 180 9.49 11.51 5.55
N ARG A 181 9.88 10.88 4.45
CA ARG A 181 9.81 9.42 4.26
C ARG A 181 10.65 8.65 5.25
N ALA A 182 11.87 9.15 5.54
CA ALA A 182 12.79 8.49 6.46
C ALA A 182 12.15 8.23 7.83
N LYS A 183 11.39 9.20 8.36
CA LYS A 183 10.67 9.05 9.63
C LYS A 183 9.53 8.03 9.54
N ALA A 184 8.78 8.03 8.42
CA ALA A 184 7.70 7.06 8.22
C ALA A 184 8.22 5.63 8.04
N PHE A 185 9.32 5.44 7.30
CA PHE A 185 9.93 4.12 7.08
C PHE A 185 10.67 3.57 8.28
N GLY A 186 11.28 4.43 9.09
CA GLY A 186 12.00 4.02 10.30
C GLY A 186 11.09 3.46 11.41
N MET A 187 9.77 3.48 11.23
CA MET A 187 8.80 2.88 12.15
C MET A 187 8.39 1.46 11.74
N PHE A 188 8.74 1.01 10.54
CA PHE A 188 8.53 -0.34 10.02
C PHE A 188 9.81 -1.16 10.05
#